data_b7cca5fe3f85708e45212eb710d6be16
#
_entry.id   b7cca5fe3f85708e45212eb710d6be16
#
_cell.length_a   1.000
_cell.length_b   1.000
_cell.length_c   1.000
_cell.angle_alpha   90.00
_cell.angle_beta   90.00
_cell.angle_gamma   90.00
#
_symmetry.space_group_name_H-M   'P 1'
#
loop_
_entity.id
_entity.type
_entity.pdbx_description
1 polymer ?
#
loop_
_entity_poly.entity_id
_entity_poly.type
_entity_poly.pdbx_seq_one_letter_code
_entity_poly.pdbx_strand_id
1 'polypeptide(L)'
;MSLNATAQAIREFRGAWIQCVNGQFMGMSTADMQKTLSYQLDELQKDGANAIIFQVRPECDALYESSIEPWSRFLTGQQGKAPSPYWDPLKWMVEQCHKRGMELHAWINPYRAKTKTTNALSPKHIAQRRRDLVFEYDGQYILNPAYDENRHYICHVVGDILRRYDVDGLHIDDYFYPYPAAGSTIPDEQLYRRNPGGHATIGDWRRYNVNLFMQEMHDTIRAVKPWVKFGVSPFGIYRNKKSDPNGSDTRGLQNYDDLYADVLLWVNNGWVDYCVPQIYWQIGHPTADYKTLIQWWDRNASARPLYIGEDVERTVKYKDDDNPKQHQMPAKFKLHDFANNVQGTVLWYAKAAVDNIGNYGMMLRNVYWRTPALQPYMPFISTKQPGKPRKVKMVWTSDGPMLFWTSPKTKTKAKDWASNAHQYAVYCDGTLVAITSDTFYKLPYVDGKTKHTYVVTSLNRIHNESKGVKKKVKL
;
A
#
# COMPACT_ATOMS: atom_id res chain seq x y z
N MET A 1 42.47 -13.45 1.65
CA MET A 1 41.42 -12.44 1.40
C MET A 1 40.10 -13.03 1.89
N SER A 2 39.57 -12.58 3.04
CA SER A 2 38.30 -13.07 3.58
C SER A 2 37.19 -12.38 2.82
N LEU A 3 36.46 -13.08 1.98
CA LEU A 3 35.17 -12.66 1.43
C LEU A 3 34.20 -12.48 2.59
N ASN A 4 34.03 -11.26 3.07
CA ASN A 4 32.88 -10.85 3.85
C ASN A 4 31.67 -10.75 2.88
N ALA A 5 31.17 -11.86 2.43
CA ALA A 5 29.83 -11.92 1.86
C ALA A 5 28.85 -11.73 3.03
N THR A 6 28.52 -10.50 3.36
CA THR A 6 27.28 -10.20 4.09
C THR A 6 26.17 -10.59 3.12
N ALA A 7 25.46 -11.69 3.41
CA ALA A 7 24.26 -12.00 2.67
C ALA A 7 23.35 -10.77 2.76
N GLN A 8 23.08 -10.15 1.63
CA GLN A 8 22.24 -8.97 1.56
C GLN A 8 20.81 -9.45 1.79
N ALA A 9 20.11 -8.85 2.77
CA ALA A 9 18.72 -9.18 3.02
C ALA A 9 17.88 -8.92 1.76
N ILE A 10 16.95 -9.81 1.48
CA ILE A 10 15.94 -9.59 0.44
C ILE A 10 15.19 -8.32 0.78
N ARG A 11 15.04 -7.42 -0.19
CA ARG A 11 14.21 -6.22 -0.10
C ARG A 11 13.06 -6.35 -1.06
N GLU A 12 11.85 -6.46 -0.50
CA GLU A 12 10.65 -6.70 -1.28
C GLU A 12 9.43 -6.16 -0.53
N PHE A 13 8.57 -5.42 -1.22
CA PHE A 13 7.26 -5.02 -0.69
C PHE A 13 6.28 -6.18 -0.84
N ARG A 14 5.75 -6.69 0.26
CA ARG A 14 4.82 -7.80 0.32
C ARG A 14 3.52 -7.32 0.95
N GLY A 15 2.66 -6.74 0.12
CA GLY A 15 1.47 -6.07 0.57
C GLY A 15 0.18 -6.84 0.32
N ALA A 16 -0.88 -6.45 1.03
CA ALA A 16 -2.23 -6.89 0.75
C ALA A 16 -3.23 -5.76 0.99
N TRP A 17 -4.22 -5.62 0.11
CA TRP A 17 -5.33 -4.69 0.29
C TRP A 17 -6.42 -5.30 1.17
N ILE A 18 -6.82 -4.55 2.21
CA ILE A 18 -8.02 -4.82 3.01
C ILE A 18 -9.02 -3.72 2.70
N GLN A 19 -10.00 -4.02 1.86
CA GLN A 19 -11.05 -3.09 1.44
C GLN A 19 -12.25 -3.14 2.38
N CYS A 20 -12.98 -2.03 2.49
CA CYS A 20 -14.27 -1.97 3.20
C CYS A 20 -15.46 -1.78 2.25
N VAL A 21 -15.24 -1.19 1.07
CA VAL A 21 -16.29 -0.80 0.13
C VAL A 21 -17.14 -1.96 -0.42
N ASN A 22 -16.67 -3.19 -0.32
CA ASN A 22 -17.42 -4.40 -0.63
C ASN A 22 -18.41 -4.82 0.49
N GLY A 23 -18.43 -4.09 1.61
CA GLY A 23 -19.33 -4.34 2.73
C GLY A 23 -18.90 -5.46 3.68
N GLN A 24 -17.66 -5.99 3.57
CA GLN A 24 -17.22 -7.11 4.40
C GLN A 24 -17.29 -6.87 5.91
N PHE A 25 -17.24 -5.61 6.36
CA PHE A 25 -17.32 -5.25 7.78
C PHE A 25 -18.66 -4.62 8.18
N MET A 26 -19.53 -4.36 7.19
CA MET A 26 -20.76 -3.62 7.40
C MET A 26 -21.70 -4.34 8.37
N GLY A 27 -22.01 -3.70 9.49
CA GLY A 27 -22.90 -4.24 10.52
C GLY A 27 -22.27 -5.26 11.47
N MET A 28 -20.96 -5.54 11.36
CA MET A 28 -20.27 -6.35 12.36
C MET A 28 -20.23 -5.63 13.71
N SER A 29 -20.27 -6.39 14.79
CA SER A 29 -19.93 -5.86 16.12
C SER A 29 -18.46 -5.43 16.16
N THR A 30 -18.11 -4.51 17.06
CA THR A 30 -16.69 -4.14 17.29
C THR A 30 -15.79 -5.36 17.53
N ALA A 31 -16.27 -6.29 18.38
CA ALA A 31 -15.52 -7.50 18.71
C ALA A 31 -15.32 -8.44 17.51
N ASP A 32 -16.35 -8.64 16.70
CA ASP A 32 -16.27 -9.50 15.49
C ASP A 32 -15.35 -8.89 14.44
N MET A 33 -15.42 -7.58 14.23
CA MET A 33 -14.54 -6.90 13.29
C MET A 33 -13.08 -6.97 13.74
N GLN A 34 -12.79 -6.72 15.03
CA GLN A 34 -11.44 -6.86 15.58
C GLN A 34 -10.91 -8.30 15.48
N LYS A 35 -11.76 -9.29 15.76
CA LYS A 35 -11.42 -10.70 15.60
C LYS A 35 -11.11 -11.05 14.15
N THR A 36 -11.95 -10.61 13.21
CA THR A 36 -11.77 -10.84 11.78
C THR A 36 -10.48 -10.19 11.27
N LEU A 37 -10.24 -8.93 11.62
CA LEU A 37 -9.01 -8.22 11.23
C LEU A 37 -7.77 -8.85 11.87
N SER A 38 -7.81 -9.22 13.17
CA SER A 38 -6.68 -9.93 13.82
C SER A 38 -6.34 -11.22 13.09
N TYR A 39 -7.35 -12.03 12.76
CA TYR A 39 -7.16 -13.27 12.02
C TYR A 39 -6.53 -13.03 10.64
N GLN A 40 -7.03 -12.03 9.88
CA GLN A 40 -6.44 -11.69 8.59
C GLN A 40 -4.98 -11.24 8.72
N LEU A 41 -4.67 -10.41 9.72
CA LEU A 41 -3.30 -9.96 9.96
C LEU A 41 -2.37 -11.08 10.37
N ASP A 42 -2.84 -12.02 11.21
CA ASP A 42 -2.05 -13.17 11.66
C ASP A 42 -1.72 -14.13 10.51
N GLU A 43 -2.70 -14.43 9.64
CA GLU A 43 -2.47 -15.28 8.47
C GLU A 43 -1.55 -14.59 7.44
N LEU A 44 -1.77 -13.31 7.14
CA LEU A 44 -0.90 -12.56 6.23
C LEU A 44 0.54 -12.46 6.76
N GLN A 45 0.73 -12.27 8.08
CA GLN A 45 2.06 -12.31 8.68
C GLN A 45 2.73 -13.69 8.51
N LYS A 46 1.98 -14.77 8.75
CA LYS A 46 2.45 -16.15 8.53
C LYS A 46 2.81 -16.41 7.07
N ASP A 47 2.07 -15.80 6.14
CA ASP A 47 2.33 -15.90 4.71
C ASP A 47 3.51 -15.03 4.24
N GLY A 48 4.08 -14.22 5.13
CA GLY A 48 5.28 -13.43 4.89
C GLY A 48 5.00 -12.00 4.42
N ALA A 49 3.76 -11.51 4.53
CA ALA A 49 3.42 -10.10 4.25
C ALA A 49 4.14 -9.15 5.23
N ASN A 50 4.54 -7.98 4.75
CA ASN A 50 5.20 -6.94 5.53
C ASN A 50 4.53 -5.56 5.43
N ALA A 51 3.42 -5.46 4.72
CA ALA A 51 2.62 -4.23 4.61
C ALA A 51 1.14 -4.54 4.40
N ILE A 52 0.28 -3.69 4.97
CA ILE A 52 -1.18 -3.73 4.79
C ILE A 52 -1.62 -2.38 4.21
N ILE A 53 -2.41 -2.43 3.16
CA ILE A 53 -3.07 -1.27 2.57
C ILE A 53 -4.55 -1.32 2.97
N PHE A 54 -4.92 -0.54 3.98
CA PHE A 54 -6.25 -0.58 4.60
C PHE A 54 -7.11 0.58 4.13
N GLN A 55 -8.29 0.28 3.55
CA GLN A 55 -9.22 1.31 3.08
C GLN A 55 -9.91 2.01 4.24
N VAL A 56 -9.61 3.29 4.42
CA VAL A 56 -10.08 4.10 5.55
C VAL A 56 -11.03 5.21 5.15
N ARG A 57 -11.08 5.58 3.85
CA ARG A 57 -11.94 6.66 3.32
C ARG A 57 -12.55 6.25 1.98
N PRO A 58 -13.69 5.51 1.98
CA PRO A 58 -14.29 4.97 0.75
C PRO A 58 -15.21 5.95 0.01
N GLU A 59 -15.98 6.81 0.70
CA GLU A 59 -17.03 7.67 0.12
C GLU A 59 -17.07 9.07 0.77
N CYS A 60 -15.95 9.77 0.88
CA CYS A 60 -15.84 11.01 1.68
C CYS A 60 -16.39 10.83 3.10
N ASP A 61 -16.12 9.68 3.67
CA ASP A 61 -16.50 9.25 5.01
C ASP A 61 -15.36 8.40 5.60
N ALA A 62 -15.37 8.15 6.89
CA ALA A 62 -14.20 7.68 7.61
C ALA A 62 -14.42 6.35 8.35
N LEU A 63 -13.44 5.43 8.30
CA LEU A 63 -13.28 4.30 9.20
C LEU A 63 -12.32 4.67 10.36
N TYR A 64 -12.36 5.91 10.78
CA TYR A 64 -11.60 6.47 11.91
C TYR A 64 -12.38 7.65 12.49
N GLU A 65 -12.06 8.06 13.72
CA GLU A 65 -12.62 9.26 14.27
C GLU A 65 -12.22 10.48 13.45
N SER A 66 -13.19 11.23 12.94
CA SER A 66 -12.95 12.44 12.16
C SER A 66 -13.89 13.57 12.58
N SER A 67 -13.34 14.77 12.74
CA SER A 67 -14.13 16.00 12.89
C SER A 67 -14.56 16.60 11.54
N ILE A 68 -13.98 16.12 10.44
CA ILE A 68 -14.15 16.66 9.08
C ILE A 68 -15.21 15.88 8.30
N GLU A 69 -15.15 14.54 8.35
CA GLU A 69 -16.00 13.63 7.60
C GLU A 69 -16.81 12.73 8.54
N PRO A 70 -18.04 12.30 8.14
CA PRO A 70 -18.84 11.40 8.97
C PRO A 70 -18.23 9.99 9.04
N TRP A 71 -18.61 9.21 10.05
CA TRP A 71 -18.36 7.78 10.10
C TRP A 71 -18.92 7.08 8.87
N SER A 72 -18.18 6.16 8.32
CA SER A 72 -18.59 5.41 7.13
C SER A 72 -19.69 4.40 7.43
N ARG A 73 -20.65 4.26 6.51
CA ARG A 73 -21.64 3.20 6.55
C ARG A 73 -21.04 1.80 6.43
N PHE A 74 -19.89 1.68 5.79
CA PHE A 74 -19.19 0.40 5.65
C PHE A 74 -18.63 -0.14 6.97
N LEU A 75 -18.65 0.68 8.03
CA LEU A 75 -18.32 0.27 9.38
C LEU A 75 -19.56 -0.18 10.15
N THR A 76 -20.61 0.65 10.16
CA THR A 76 -21.76 0.45 11.07
C THR A 76 -23.08 0.15 10.35
N GLY A 77 -23.08 0.11 9.02
CA GLY A 77 -24.30 0.01 8.20
C GLY A 77 -25.02 1.34 7.98
N GLN A 78 -24.68 2.40 8.74
CA GLN A 78 -25.29 3.73 8.64
C GLN A 78 -24.24 4.83 8.67
N GLN A 79 -24.19 5.67 7.65
CA GLN A 79 -23.25 6.79 7.60
C GLN A 79 -23.54 7.82 8.70
N GLY A 80 -22.48 8.27 9.36
CA GLY A 80 -22.55 9.21 10.49
C GLY A 80 -22.75 8.56 11.86
N LYS A 81 -23.02 7.25 11.92
CA LYS A 81 -23.15 6.51 13.18
C LYS A 81 -21.80 5.99 13.63
N ALA A 82 -21.34 6.39 14.82
CA ALA A 82 -20.13 5.84 15.43
C ALA A 82 -20.29 4.36 15.79
N PRO A 83 -19.20 3.57 15.82
CA PRO A 83 -19.25 2.19 16.28
C PRO A 83 -19.59 2.10 17.77
N SER A 84 -20.29 1.01 18.17
CA SER A 84 -20.65 0.76 19.55
C SER A 84 -20.41 -0.73 19.88
N PRO A 85 -19.56 -1.07 20.88
CA PRO A 85 -18.74 -0.15 21.68
C PRO A 85 -17.81 0.73 20.83
N TYR A 86 -17.54 1.94 21.31
CA TYR A 86 -16.69 2.89 20.59
C TYR A 86 -15.25 2.38 20.45
N TRP A 87 -14.70 2.52 19.25
CA TRP A 87 -13.29 2.29 18.94
C TRP A 87 -12.90 3.06 17.68
N ASP A 88 -11.60 3.22 17.44
CA ASP A 88 -11.06 3.83 16.24
C ASP A 88 -10.36 2.76 15.39
N PRO A 89 -10.97 2.31 14.28
CA PRO A 89 -10.40 1.25 13.44
C PRO A 89 -9.02 1.55 12.90
N LEU A 90 -8.75 2.78 12.44
CA LEU A 90 -7.44 3.14 11.90
C LEU A 90 -6.36 3.11 12.98
N LYS A 91 -6.63 3.70 14.15
CA LYS A 91 -5.70 3.66 15.27
C LYS A 91 -5.36 2.22 15.66
N TRP A 92 -6.39 1.40 15.81
CA TRP A 92 -6.23 -0.02 16.17
C TRP A 92 -5.44 -0.79 15.10
N MET A 93 -5.73 -0.58 13.81
CA MET A 93 -5.02 -1.26 12.71
C MET A 93 -3.53 -0.87 12.66
N VAL A 94 -3.20 0.40 12.87
CA VAL A 94 -1.79 0.85 12.99
C VAL A 94 -1.08 0.08 14.10
N GLU A 95 -1.68 0.02 15.29
CA GLU A 95 -1.11 -0.71 16.44
C GLU A 95 -0.95 -2.20 16.16
N GLN A 96 -1.95 -2.84 15.52
CA GLN A 96 -1.90 -4.27 15.22
C GLN A 96 -0.90 -4.63 14.12
N CYS A 97 -0.74 -3.77 13.09
CA CYS A 97 0.27 -3.96 12.07
C CYS A 97 1.68 -3.79 12.65
N HIS A 98 1.92 -2.73 13.42
CA HIS A 98 3.23 -2.47 14.02
C HIS A 98 3.66 -3.57 15.00
N LYS A 99 2.72 -4.13 15.80
CA LYS A 99 3.00 -5.29 16.67
C LYS A 99 3.48 -6.51 15.90
N ARG A 100 3.06 -6.65 14.64
CA ARG A 100 3.43 -7.77 13.75
C ARG A 100 4.63 -7.47 12.86
N GLY A 101 5.26 -6.29 13.03
CA GLY A 101 6.37 -5.85 12.18
C GLY A 101 5.95 -5.43 10.77
N MET A 102 4.65 -5.23 10.52
CA MET A 102 4.11 -4.80 9.24
C MET A 102 3.89 -3.28 9.21
N GLU A 103 4.02 -2.68 8.03
CA GLU A 103 3.58 -1.30 7.80
C GLU A 103 2.07 -1.22 7.59
N LEU A 104 1.46 -0.07 7.96
CA LEU A 104 0.10 0.28 7.58
C LEU A 104 0.09 1.49 6.63
N HIS A 105 -0.47 1.27 5.44
CA HIS A 105 -0.75 2.32 4.47
C HIS A 105 -2.24 2.64 4.48
N ALA A 106 -2.60 3.87 4.83
CA ALA A 106 -3.99 4.32 4.81
C ALA A 106 -4.46 4.54 3.37
N TRP A 107 -5.41 3.75 2.91
CA TRP A 107 -5.97 3.88 1.57
C TRP A 107 -7.21 4.74 1.59
N ILE A 108 -7.17 5.79 0.78
CA ILE A 108 -8.31 6.69 0.55
C ILE A 108 -8.75 6.63 -0.91
N ASN A 109 -10.04 6.74 -1.13
CA ASN A 109 -10.58 7.07 -2.44
C ASN A 109 -10.73 8.60 -2.51
N PRO A 110 -9.99 9.31 -3.40
CA PRO A 110 -9.94 10.77 -3.32
C PRO A 110 -11.26 11.45 -3.70
N TYR A 111 -11.89 11.05 -4.80
CA TYR A 111 -12.99 11.80 -5.39
C TYR A 111 -14.37 11.18 -5.23
N ARG A 112 -14.46 9.88 -4.96
CA ARG A 112 -15.77 9.22 -4.79
C ARG A 112 -16.45 9.69 -3.52
N ALA A 113 -17.60 10.38 -3.68
CA ALA A 113 -18.42 10.86 -2.58
C ALA A 113 -19.63 9.96 -2.28
N LYS A 114 -20.05 9.11 -3.26
CA LYS A 114 -21.14 8.16 -3.09
C LYS A 114 -21.06 7.06 -4.15
N THR A 115 -21.21 5.81 -3.76
CA THR A 115 -21.43 4.69 -4.70
C THR A 115 -22.89 4.56 -5.06
N LYS A 116 -23.21 3.73 -6.07
CA LYS A 116 -24.59 3.40 -6.46
C LYS A 116 -25.40 2.76 -5.34
N THR A 117 -24.73 2.06 -4.43
CA THR A 117 -25.36 1.30 -3.34
C THR A 117 -25.62 2.12 -2.08
N THR A 118 -25.20 3.39 -2.03
CA THR A 118 -25.43 4.28 -0.91
C THR A 118 -26.75 5.00 -1.08
N ASN A 119 -27.75 4.67 -0.24
CA ASN A 119 -29.09 5.22 -0.34
C ASN A 119 -29.25 6.57 0.36
N ALA A 120 -28.55 6.78 1.49
CA ALA A 120 -28.64 8.00 2.27
C ALA A 120 -27.26 8.50 2.68
N LEU A 121 -27.07 9.81 2.64
CA LEU A 121 -25.87 10.50 3.11
C LEU A 121 -26.15 11.19 4.43
N SER A 122 -25.18 11.18 5.35
CA SER A 122 -25.22 11.95 6.58
C SER A 122 -25.34 13.45 6.28
N PRO A 123 -26.09 14.24 7.09
CA PRO A 123 -26.12 15.71 6.96
C PRO A 123 -24.71 16.36 7.04
N LYS A 124 -23.77 15.71 7.70
CA LYS A 124 -22.37 16.17 7.79
C LYS A 124 -21.54 15.87 6.55
N HIS A 125 -22.04 15.05 5.63
CA HIS A 125 -21.30 14.65 4.44
C HIS A 125 -21.09 15.82 3.48
N ILE A 126 -19.92 15.92 2.83
CA ILE A 126 -19.57 17.03 1.92
C ILE A 126 -20.59 17.21 0.80
N ALA A 127 -21.09 16.14 0.21
CA ALA A 127 -22.09 16.20 -0.87
C ALA A 127 -23.48 16.69 -0.39
N GLN A 128 -23.76 16.67 0.90
CA GLN A 128 -24.96 17.31 1.48
C GLN A 128 -24.72 18.78 1.80
N ARG A 129 -23.55 19.12 2.28
CA ARG A 129 -23.19 20.49 2.69
C ARG A 129 -22.80 21.39 1.51
N ARG A 130 -22.18 20.80 0.48
CA ARG A 130 -21.63 21.49 -0.69
C ARG A 130 -21.95 20.69 -1.96
N ARG A 131 -23.26 20.62 -2.28
CA ARG A 131 -23.74 19.91 -3.48
C ARG A 131 -23.14 20.48 -4.77
N ASP A 132 -22.78 21.73 -4.77
CA ASP A 132 -22.11 22.46 -5.84
C ASP A 132 -20.71 21.90 -6.19
N LEU A 133 -20.04 21.22 -5.26
CA LEU A 133 -18.71 20.66 -5.45
C LEU A 133 -18.69 19.25 -6.06
N VAL A 134 -19.86 18.61 -6.17
CA VAL A 134 -19.99 17.25 -6.70
C VAL A 134 -20.82 17.23 -7.97
N PHE A 135 -20.54 16.28 -8.83
CA PHE A 135 -21.42 15.91 -9.93
C PHE A 135 -21.93 14.48 -9.78
N GLU A 136 -23.07 14.21 -10.39
CA GLU A 136 -23.63 12.88 -10.52
C GLU A 136 -23.17 12.24 -11.82
N TYR A 137 -22.75 10.99 -11.72
CA TYR A 137 -22.32 10.20 -12.87
C TYR A 137 -22.67 8.74 -12.64
N ASP A 138 -23.55 8.18 -13.50
CA ASP A 138 -23.95 6.77 -13.44
C ASP A 138 -24.38 6.34 -12.02
N GLY A 139 -25.22 7.19 -11.34
CA GLY A 139 -25.75 6.93 -10.01
C GLY A 139 -24.73 7.12 -8.86
N GLN A 140 -23.51 7.55 -9.14
CA GLN A 140 -22.49 7.90 -8.17
C GLN A 140 -22.39 9.41 -7.99
N TYR A 141 -21.88 9.86 -6.84
CA TYR A 141 -21.45 11.25 -6.64
C TYR A 141 -19.92 11.31 -6.63
N ILE A 142 -19.39 12.23 -7.41
CA ILE A 142 -17.95 12.43 -7.57
C ILE A 142 -17.62 13.88 -7.20
N LEU A 143 -16.66 14.11 -6.31
CA LEU A 143 -16.06 15.43 -6.14
C LEU A 143 -15.42 15.84 -7.46
N ASN A 144 -15.80 17.02 -7.97
CA ASN A 144 -15.28 17.48 -9.27
C ASN A 144 -13.77 17.80 -9.18
N PRO A 145 -12.90 17.09 -9.89
CA PRO A 145 -11.45 17.33 -9.82
C PRO A 145 -11.02 18.72 -10.32
N ALA A 146 -11.89 19.40 -11.07
CA ALA A 146 -11.62 20.73 -11.59
C ALA A 146 -11.78 21.86 -10.56
N TYR A 147 -12.33 21.58 -9.39
CA TYR A 147 -12.46 22.58 -8.33
C TYR A 147 -11.28 22.53 -7.36
N ASP A 148 -10.59 23.63 -7.21
CA ASP A 148 -9.50 23.80 -6.24
C ASP A 148 -9.95 23.50 -4.81
N GLU A 149 -11.17 23.88 -4.46
CA GLU A 149 -11.78 23.62 -3.15
C GLU A 149 -11.83 22.13 -2.83
N ASN A 150 -12.12 21.26 -3.80
CA ASN A 150 -12.10 19.81 -3.63
C ASN A 150 -10.68 19.29 -3.40
N ARG A 151 -9.71 19.80 -4.14
CA ARG A 151 -8.29 19.45 -3.98
C ARG A 151 -7.81 19.83 -2.58
N HIS A 152 -8.04 21.07 -2.16
CA HIS A 152 -7.69 21.55 -0.82
C HIS A 152 -8.40 20.77 0.28
N TYR A 153 -9.71 20.46 0.08
CA TYR A 153 -10.48 19.66 1.03
C TYR A 153 -9.87 18.26 1.23
N ILE A 154 -9.55 17.55 0.15
CA ILE A 154 -8.96 16.21 0.24
C ILE A 154 -7.59 16.27 0.92
N CYS A 155 -6.74 17.24 0.53
CA CYS A 155 -5.43 17.46 1.16
C CYS A 155 -5.56 17.81 2.66
N HIS A 156 -6.60 18.57 3.05
CA HIS A 156 -6.89 18.86 4.46
C HIS A 156 -7.25 17.60 5.25
N VAL A 157 -8.10 16.72 4.70
CA VAL A 157 -8.46 15.43 5.30
C VAL A 157 -7.23 14.55 5.47
N VAL A 158 -6.37 14.47 4.44
CA VAL A 158 -5.11 13.70 4.52
C VAL A 158 -4.17 14.30 5.57
N GLY A 159 -4.03 15.62 5.60
CA GLY A 159 -3.25 16.30 6.63
C GLY A 159 -3.73 15.98 8.05
N ASP A 160 -5.04 15.84 8.27
CA ASP A 160 -5.60 15.41 9.56
C ASP A 160 -5.23 13.96 9.90
N ILE A 161 -5.40 13.03 8.95
CA ILE A 161 -4.99 11.62 9.13
C ILE A 161 -3.50 11.56 9.53
N LEU A 162 -2.64 12.23 8.79
CA LEU A 162 -1.20 12.19 9.03
C LEU A 162 -0.79 12.78 10.38
N ARG A 163 -1.42 13.87 10.84
CA ARG A 163 -1.12 14.45 12.15
C ARG A 163 -1.51 13.54 13.30
N ARG A 164 -2.61 12.82 13.16
CA ARG A 164 -3.23 12.07 14.26
C ARG A 164 -2.82 10.61 14.34
N TYR A 165 -2.53 9.98 13.20
CA TYR A 165 -2.23 8.54 13.12
C TYR A 165 -0.79 8.28 12.69
N ASP A 166 -0.20 7.23 13.24
CA ASP A 166 1.19 6.82 12.94
C ASP A 166 1.24 5.86 11.73
N VAL A 167 0.59 6.27 10.64
CA VAL A 167 0.61 5.51 9.38
C VAL A 167 1.99 5.59 8.71
N ASP A 168 2.38 4.52 8.04
CA ASP A 168 3.66 4.42 7.32
C ASP A 168 3.54 4.87 5.86
N GLY A 169 2.32 4.78 5.31
CA GLY A 169 2.00 5.24 3.96
C GLY A 169 0.59 5.81 3.83
N LEU A 170 0.43 6.63 2.80
CA LEU A 170 -0.85 7.01 2.22
C LEU A 170 -0.96 6.38 0.84
N HIS A 171 -2.10 5.82 0.53
CA HIS A 171 -2.34 5.11 -0.73
C HIS A 171 -3.62 5.61 -1.39
N ILE A 172 -3.60 5.81 -2.69
CA ILE A 172 -4.77 6.10 -3.52
C ILE A 172 -4.89 5.05 -4.62
N ASP A 173 -6.13 4.76 -5.01
CA ASP A 173 -6.44 3.83 -6.09
C ASP A 173 -6.54 4.53 -7.47
N ASP A 174 -7.27 3.95 -8.40
CA ASP A 174 -7.39 4.39 -9.79
C ASP A 174 -8.66 5.21 -10.07
N TYR A 175 -9.44 5.58 -9.05
CA TYR A 175 -10.67 6.35 -9.21
C TYR A 175 -10.43 7.86 -9.16
N PHE A 176 -9.80 8.42 -10.24
CA PHE A 176 -9.62 9.85 -10.42
C PHE A 176 -10.87 10.47 -11.04
N TYR A 177 -11.05 10.38 -12.35
CA TYR A 177 -12.36 10.52 -12.99
C TYR A 177 -13.07 9.17 -12.99
N PRO A 178 -14.44 9.16 -13.09
CA PRO A 178 -15.17 7.91 -13.08
C PRO A 178 -14.87 7.05 -14.30
N TYR A 179 -14.95 5.74 -14.14
CA TYR A 179 -14.88 4.81 -15.26
C TYR A 179 -15.97 5.11 -16.29
N PRO A 180 -15.66 5.08 -17.60
CA PRO A 180 -16.65 5.31 -18.63
C PRO A 180 -17.85 4.38 -18.49
N ALA A 181 -19.05 4.96 -18.47
CA ALA A 181 -20.31 4.23 -18.41
C ALA A 181 -21.20 4.61 -19.60
N ALA A 182 -21.83 3.61 -20.22
CA ALA A 182 -22.69 3.82 -21.36
C ALA A 182 -23.85 4.79 -21.02
N GLY A 183 -24.06 5.80 -21.87
CA GLY A 183 -25.12 6.80 -21.67
C GLY A 183 -24.80 7.87 -20.62
N SER A 184 -23.63 7.85 -19.98
CA SER A 184 -23.22 8.84 -18.99
C SER A 184 -22.14 9.75 -19.55
N THR A 185 -22.23 11.04 -19.25
CA THR A 185 -21.26 12.08 -19.66
C THR A 185 -20.79 12.83 -18.43
N ILE A 186 -19.49 13.11 -18.33
CA ILE A 186 -18.92 13.93 -17.26
C ILE A 186 -19.36 15.38 -17.49
N PRO A 187 -20.08 16.02 -16.54
CA PRO A 187 -20.73 17.32 -16.77
C PRO A 187 -19.79 18.51 -16.48
N ASP A 188 -18.56 18.47 -16.99
CA ASP A 188 -17.54 19.51 -16.76
C ASP A 188 -17.15 20.31 -18.03
N GLU A 189 -17.79 20.02 -19.18
CA GLU A 189 -17.47 20.68 -20.45
C GLU A 189 -17.65 22.20 -20.39
N GLN A 190 -18.69 22.69 -19.71
CA GLN A 190 -18.91 24.12 -19.57
C GLN A 190 -17.84 24.79 -18.70
N LEU A 191 -17.32 24.09 -17.70
CA LEU A 191 -16.20 24.57 -16.88
C LEU A 191 -14.95 24.70 -17.72
N TYR A 192 -14.63 23.69 -18.53
CA TYR A 192 -13.52 23.74 -19.48
C TYR A 192 -13.65 24.91 -20.46
N ARG A 193 -14.82 25.08 -21.09
CA ARG A 193 -15.06 26.20 -22.05
C ARG A 193 -14.87 27.58 -21.42
N ARG A 194 -15.25 27.75 -20.15
CA ARG A 194 -15.10 29.03 -19.42
C ARG A 194 -13.64 29.28 -19.00
N ASN A 195 -12.90 28.25 -18.66
CA ASN A 195 -11.52 28.36 -18.21
C ASN A 195 -10.68 27.17 -18.72
N PRO A 196 -10.28 27.16 -19.98
CA PRO A 196 -9.46 26.09 -20.55
C PRO A 196 -8.03 26.08 -20.03
N GLY A 197 -7.56 27.13 -19.33
CA GLY A 197 -6.21 27.22 -18.76
C GLY A 197 -5.07 27.04 -19.79
N GLY A 198 -5.33 27.33 -21.07
CA GLY A 198 -4.36 27.10 -22.14
C GLY A 198 -4.31 25.69 -22.70
N HIS A 199 -5.14 24.77 -22.20
CA HIS A 199 -5.20 23.37 -22.68
C HIS A 199 -6.03 23.26 -23.95
N ALA A 200 -5.47 22.59 -24.99
CA ALA A 200 -6.12 22.45 -26.29
C ALA A 200 -7.33 21.49 -26.26
N THR A 201 -7.33 20.51 -25.38
CA THR A 201 -8.42 19.53 -25.26
C THR A 201 -8.94 19.45 -23.84
N ILE A 202 -10.21 19.05 -23.69
CA ILE A 202 -10.79 18.78 -22.37
C ILE A 202 -10.07 17.62 -21.66
N GLY A 203 -9.51 16.66 -22.39
CA GLY A 203 -8.73 15.56 -21.84
C GLY A 203 -7.44 16.06 -21.16
N ASP A 204 -6.72 16.99 -21.84
CA ASP A 204 -5.51 17.62 -21.27
C ASP A 204 -5.85 18.44 -20.03
N TRP A 205 -6.94 19.17 -20.06
CA TRP A 205 -7.42 19.95 -18.93
C TRP A 205 -7.83 19.07 -17.72
N ARG A 206 -8.50 17.94 -17.95
CA ARG A 206 -8.82 16.99 -16.90
C ARG A 206 -7.56 16.38 -16.27
N ARG A 207 -6.59 15.97 -17.10
CA ARG A 207 -5.29 15.48 -16.60
C ARG A 207 -4.55 16.53 -15.79
N TYR A 208 -4.55 17.77 -16.27
CA TYR A 208 -3.94 18.88 -15.54
C TYR A 208 -4.53 19.05 -14.12
N ASN A 209 -5.86 19.01 -13.98
CA ASN A 209 -6.52 19.12 -12.69
C ASN A 209 -6.15 17.95 -11.75
N VAL A 210 -6.07 16.73 -12.27
CA VAL A 210 -5.60 15.56 -11.49
C VAL A 210 -4.12 15.70 -11.13
N ASN A 211 -3.29 16.20 -12.05
CA ASN A 211 -1.87 16.43 -11.78
C ASN A 211 -1.63 17.46 -10.66
N LEU A 212 -2.41 18.55 -10.65
CA LEU A 212 -2.38 19.53 -9.55
C LEU A 212 -2.72 18.88 -8.21
N PHE A 213 -3.72 18.00 -8.18
CA PHE A 213 -4.07 17.25 -6.97
C PHE A 213 -2.92 16.35 -6.52
N MET A 214 -2.28 15.61 -7.42
CA MET A 214 -1.17 14.70 -7.07
C MET A 214 0.03 15.47 -6.51
N GLN A 215 0.33 16.62 -7.10
CA GLN A 215 1.41 17.49 -6.61
C GLN A 215 1.09 18.05 -5.23
N GLU A 216 -0.10 18.62 -5.02
CA GLU A 216 -0.50 19.19 -3.73
C GLU A 216 -0.57 18.12 -2.64
N MET A 217 -1.02 16.91 -2.99
CA MET A 217 -1.03 15.76 -2.07
C MET A 217 0.40 15.39 -1.62
N HIS A 218 1.33 15.28 -2.59
CA HIS A 218 2.75 15.06 -2.29
C HIS A 218 3.29 16.13 -1.33
N ASP A 219 3.07 17.41 -1.64
CA ASP A 219 3.57 18.52 -0.85
C ASP A 219 2.95 18.54 0.57
N THR A 220 1.65 18.23 0.69
CA THR A 220 0.96 18.07 1.97
C THR A 220 1.60 16.97 2.81
N ILE A 221 1.86 15.81 2.24
CA ILE A 221 2.48 14.68 2.95
C ILE A 221 3.89 15.07 3.42
N ARG A 222 4.71 15.64 2.53
CA ARG A 222 6.08 16.07 2.86
C ARG A 222 6.12 17.14 3.95
N ALA A 223 5.16 18.07 3.94
CA ALA A 223 5.06 19.11 4.95
C ALA A 223 4.65 18.57 6.33
N VAL A 224 3.75 17.60 6.39
CA VAL A 224 3.20 17.07 7.66
C VAL A 224 4.08 15.97 8.25
N LYS A 225 4.38 14.92 7.46
CA LYS A 225 5.22 13.77 7.87
C LYS A 225 6.08 13.30 6.69
N PRO A 226 7.30 13.83 6.52
CA PRO A 226 8.12 13.57 5.33
C PRO A 226 8.52 12.11 5.12
N TRP A 227 8.39 11.25 6.13
CA TRP A 227 8.67 9.81 6.03
C TRP A 227 7.49 8.97 5.56
N VAL A 228 6.26 9.50 5.55
CA VAL A 228 5.09 8.75 5.09
C VAL A 228 5.18 8.58 3.58
N LYS A 229 5.13 7.34 3.13
CA LYS A 229 5.23 6.96 1.73
C LYS A 229 3.91 7.29 1.02
N PHE A 230 3.98 7.89 -0.14
CA PHE A 230 2.80 8.15 -0.97
C PHE A 230 2.76 7.20 -2.16
N GLY A 231 1.76 6.33 -2.20
CA GLY A 231 1.57 5.32 -3.23
C GLY A 231 0.32 5.51 -4.06
N VAL A 232 0.39 5.03 -5.30
CA VAL A 232 -0.76 4.98 -6.22
C VAL A 232 -0.89 3.58 -6.81
N SER A 233 -2.13 3.05 -6.87
CA SER A 233 -2.45 1.83 -7.62
C SER A 233 -3.33 2.17 -8.82
N PRO A 234 -2.71 2.52 -9.97
CA PRO A 234 -3.44 2.86 -11.18
C PRO A 234 -4.04 1.61 -11.83
N PHE A 235 -5.00 1.81 -12.72
CA PHE A 235 -5.48 0.75 -13.61
C PHE A 235 -4.32 0.10 -14.37
N GLY A 236 -4.42 -1.19 -14.70
CA GLY A 236 -3.29 -1.97 -15.22
C GLY A 236 -2.77 -1.54 -16.60
N ILE A 237 -3.54 -0.81 -17.40
CA ILE A 237 -3.14 -0.30 -18.71
C ILE A 237 -2.94 1.22 -18.61
N TYR A 238 -1.72 1.70 -18.86
CA TYR A 238 -1.46 3.14 -18.95
C TYR A 238 -2.05 3.74 -20.23
N ARG A 239 -1.57 3.27 -21.40
CA ARG A 239 -2.12 3.55 -22.74
C ARG A 239 -1.96 2.31 -23.63
N ASN A 240 -2.92 2.11 -24.54
CA ASN A 240 -2.82 1.09 -25.57
C ASN A 240 -1.88 1.55 -26.70
N LYS A 241 -1.19 0.63 -27.33
CA LYS A 241 -0.30 0.92 -28.48
C LYS A 241 -1.04 1.61 -29.64
N LYS A 242 -2.35 1.36 -29.78
CA LYS A 242 -3.18 2.05 -30.77
C LYS A 242 -3.35 3.55 -30.47
N SER A 243 -3.40 3.92 -29.18
CA SER A 243 -3.55 5.32 -28.74
C SER A 243 -2.22 6.06 -28.68
N ASP A 244 -1.13 5.34 -28.41
CA ASP A 244 0.23 5.87 -28.32
C ASP A 244 1.24 4.78 -28.75
N PRO A 245 2.16 5.06 -29.69
CA PRO A 245 3.18 4.10 -30.11
C PRO A 245 4.01 3.50 -28.98
N ASN A 246 4.19 4.26 -27.86
CA ASN A 246 4.90 3.80 -26.65
C ASN A 246 3.98 3.05 -25.68
N GLY A 247 2.70 2.92 -25.96
CA GLY A 247 1.73 2.18 -25.17
C GLY A 247 1.98 0.67 -25.16
N SER A 248 1.32 -0.04 -24.26
CA SER A 248 1.35 -1.51 -24.22
C SER A 248 0.53 -2.11 -25.39
N ASP A 249 0.91 -3.30 -25.82
CA ASP A 249 0.13 -4.05 -26.84
C ASP A 249 -1.13 -4.65 -26.19
N THR A 250 -2.06 -3.75 -25.91
CA THR A 250 -3.32 -4.03 -25.21
C THR A 250 -4.48 -3.35 -25.90
N ARG A 251 -5.72 -3.74 -25.53
CA ARG A 251 -6.98 -3.16 -26.02
C ARG A 251 -7.97 -3.11 -24.86
N GLY A 252 -7.86 -2.11 -24.01
CA GLY A 252 -8.72 -1.95 -22.84
C GLY A 252 -8.81 -0.49 -22.42
N LEU A 253 -9.51 -0.26 -21.31
CA LEU A 253 -9.56 1.04 -20.64
C LEU A 253 -8.15 1.51 -20.28
N GLN A 254 -7.90 2.81 -20.33
CA GLN A 254 -6.58 3.43 -20.20
C GLN A 254 -6.56 4.46 -19.07
N ASN A 255 -5.49 4.48 -18.29
CA ASN A 255 -5.31 5.53 -17.28
C ASN A 255 -5.32 6.93 -17.91
N TYR A 256 -4.46 7.12 -18.91
CA TYR A 256 -4.20 8.45 -19.49
C TYR A 256 -5.42 9.01 -20.24
N ASP A 257 -6.03 8.21 -21.11
CA ASP A 257 -7.07 8.69 -22.03
C ASP A 257 -8.48 8.61 -21.42
N ASP A 258 -8.77 7.59 -20.60
CA ASP A 258 -10.12 7.31 -20.08
C ASP A 258 -10.33 7.77 -18.64
N LEU A 259 -9.30 7.65 -17.79
CA LEU A 259 -9.34 8.06 -16.38
C LEU A 259 -8.63 9.40 -16.11
N TYR A 260 -8.02 9.98 -17.14
CA TYR A 260 -7.30 11.25 -17.10
C TYR A 260 -6.17 11.26 -16.05
N ALA A 261 -5.50 10.12 -15.90
CA ALA A 261 -4.45 9.88 -14.92
C ALA A 261 -3.09 9.71 -15.62
N ASP A 262 -2.24 10.73 -15.53
CA ASP A 262 -0.88 10.72 -16.07
C ASP A 262 0.12 10.15 -15.08
N VAL A 263 0.01 8.85 -14.84
CA VAL A 263 0.78 8.12 -13.83
C VAL A 263 2.29 8.20 -14.08
N LEU A 264 2.73 8.16 -15.34
CA LEU A 264 4.15 8.25 -15.65
C LEU A 264 4.71 9.63 -15.33
N LEU A 265 3.93 10.70 -15.53
CA LEU A 265 4.32 12.04 -15.08
C LEU A 265 4.55 12.09 -13.57
N TRP A 266 3.65 11.48 -12.77
CA TRP A 266 3.76 11.48 -11.31
C TRP A 266 4.97 10.69 -10.81
N VAL A 267 5.23 9.53 -11.43
CA VAL A 267 6.40 8.69 -11.13
C VAL A 267 7.69 9.42 -11.48
N ASN A 268 7.78 10.03 -12.68
CA ASN A 268 8.99 10.68 -13.18
C ASN A 268 9.31 11.99 -12.43
N ASN A 269 8.26 12.75 -12.03
CA ASN A 269 8.44 13.95 -11.22
C ASN A 269 8.62 13.67 -9.73
N GLY A 270 8.46 12.42 -9.30
CA GLY A 270 8.59 12.04 -7.90
C GLY A 270 7.46 12.52 -7.01
N TRP A 271 6.27 12.75 -7.58
CA TRP A 271 5.09 13.10 -6.80
C TRP A 271 4.49 11.90 -6.06
N VAL A 272 4.84 10.68 -6.48
CA VAL A 272 4.56 9.45 -5.75
C VAL A 272 5.87 8.75 -5.37
N ASP A 273 5.84 7.99 -4.27
CA ASP A 273 7.00 7.24 -3.78
C ASP A 273 7.01 5.80 -4.28
N TYR A 274 5.86 5.26 -4.66
CA TYR A 274 5.75 3.94 -5.26
C TYR A 274 4.49 3.83 -6.15
N CYS A 275 4.55 2.93 -7.13
CA CYS A 275 3.46 2.66 -8.06
C CYS A 275 3.09 1.17 -8.02
N VAL A 276 1.77 0.88 -8.01
CA VAL A 276 1.23 -0.48 -7.94
C VAL A 276 0.19 -0.68 -9.04
N PRO A 277 0.57 -0.82 -10.33
CA PRO A 277 -0.41 -1.05 -11.38
C PRO A 277 -1.20 -2.34 -11.13
N GLN A 278 -2.52 -2.25 -11.29
CA GLN A 278 -3.47 -3.34 -11.08
C GLN A 278 -3.54 -4.23 -12.32
N ILE A 279 -2.53 -5.11 -12.53
CA ILE A 279 -2.50 -6.00 -13.69
C ILE A 279 -3.22 -7.33 -13.40
N TYR A 280 -4.53 -7.24 -13.13
CA TYR A 280 -5.37 -8.32 -12.59
C TYR A 280 -5.72 -9.43 -13.59
N TRP A 281 -5.20 -9.41 -14.81
CA TRP A 281 -5.51 -10.41 -15.83
C TRP A 281 -4.61 -11.64 -15.74
N GLN A 282 -5.00 -12.69 -16.45
CA GLN A 282 -4.19 -13.89 -16.62
C GLN A 282 -3.08 -13.69 -17.67
N ILE A 283 -2.06 -14.51 -17.60
CA ILE A 283 -1.12 -14.72 -18.71
C ILE A 283 -1.93 -15.28 -19.88
N GLY A 284 -1.70 -14.77 -21.09
CA GLY A 284 -2.46 -15.16 -22.29
C GLY A 284 -3.82 -14.47 -22.44
N HIS A 285 -4.14 -13.43 -21.64
CA HIS A 285 -5.37 -12.66 -21.84
C HIS A 285 -5.36 -11.94 -23.20
N PRO A 286 -6.42 -12.10 -24.04
CA PRO A 286 -6.36 -11.66 -25.46
C PRO A 286 -6.25 -10.15 -25.67
N THR A 287 -6.58 -9.32 -24.67
CA THR A 287 -6.58 -7.87 -24.78
C THR A 287 -5.80 -7.15 -23.69
N ALA A 288 -5.36 -7.85 -22.67
CA ALA A 288 -4.63 -7.29 -21.52
C ALA A 288 -3.75 -8.37 -20.88
N ASP A 289 -2.86 -8.96 -21.70
CA ASP A 289 -1.98 -10.03 -21.24
C ASP A 289 -1.05 -9.59 -20.10
N TYR A 290 -1.04 -10.35 -19.03
CA TYR A 290 -0.24 -10.09 -17.84
C TYR A 290 1.26 -9.93 -18.16
N LYS A 291 1.82 -10.84 -18.98
CA LYS A 291 3.25 -10.79 -19.37
C LYS A 291 3.59 -9.52 -20.13
N THR A 292 2.72 -9.11 -21.05
CA THR A 292 2.85 -7.84 -21.80
C THR A 292 2.85 -6.66 -20.86
N LEU A 293 1.92 -6.65 -19.88
CA LEU A 293 1.74 -5.52 -18.97
C LEU A 293 2.90 -5.40 -17.95
N ILE A 294 3.33 -6.50 -17.32
CA ILE A 294 4.45 -6.42 -16.36
C ILE A 294 5.73 -5.96 -17.04
N GLN A 295 6.03 -6.43 -18.27
CA GLN A 295 7.17 -6.00 -19.05
C GLN A 295 7.07 -4.53 -19.46
N TRP A 296 5.87 -4.04 -19.75
CA TRP A 296 5.67 -2.64 -20.10
C TRP A 296 5.89 -1.74 -18.89
N TRP A 297 5.30 -2.06 -17.73
CA TRP A 297 5.47 -1.29 -16.50
C TRP A 297 6.92 -1.33 -16.00
N ASP A 298 7.59 -2.47 -16.07
CA ASP A 298 9.00 -2.62 -15.70
C ASP A 298 9.92 -1.64 -16.47
N ARG A 299 9.66 -1.46 -17.76
CA ARG A 299 10.45 -0.54 -18.60
C ARG A 299 10.11 0.93 -18.39
N ASN A 300 8.86 1.26 -18.07
CA ASN A 300 8.37 2.65 -18.14
C ASN A 300 8.19 3.32 -16.78
N ALA A 301 8.05 2.57 -15.68
CA ALA A 301 7.81 3.13 -14.34
C ALA A 301 8.99 2.96 -13.37
N SER A 302 10.23 2.94 -13.88
CA SER A 302 11.44 2.62 -13.11
C SER A 302 11.97 3.77 -12.24
N ALA A 303 11.44 4.99 -12.37
CA ALA A 303 11.92 6.14 -11.59
C ALA A 303 11.52 6.08 -10.10
N ARG A 304 10.57 5.21 -9.74
CA ARG A 304 10.13 4.92 -8.37
C ARG A 304 9.94 3.42 -8.19
N PRO A 305 10.00 2.90 -6.95
CA PRO A 305 9.63 1.51 -6.64
C PRO A 305 8.35 1.09 -7.32
N LEU A 306 8.42 0.00 -8.08
CA LEU A 306 7.31 -0.60 -8.79
C LEU A 306 6.92 -1.89 -8.07
N TYR A 307 5.65 -2.00 -7.66
CA TYR A 307 5.07 -3.23 -7.12
C TYR A 307 3.96 -3.68 -8.05
N ILE A 308 3.67 -4.96 -8.11
CA ILE A 308 2.61 -5.47 -8.97
C ILE A 308 1.36 -5.77 -8.16
N GLY A 309 0.24 -5.17 -8.57
CA GLY A 309 -1.08 -5.51 -8.06
C GLY A 309 -1.55 -6.84 -8.66
N GLU A 310 -1.76 -7.84 -7.81
CA GLU A 310 -2.06 -9.22 -8.19
C GLU A 310 -3.43 -9.63 -7.72
N ASP A 311 -4.32 -10.07 -8.64
CA ASP A 311 -5.63 -10.62 -8.30
C ASP A 311 -5.50 -12.11 -7.97
N VAL A 312 -5.66 -12.44 -6.69
CA VAL A 312 -5.52 -13.81 -6.17
C VAL A 312 -6.54 -14.75 -6.79
N GLU A 313 -7.82 -14.35 -6.83
CA GLU A 313 -8.90 -15.20 -7.35
C GLU A 313 -8.73 -15.49 -8.83
N ARG A 314 -8.39 -14.48 -9.63
CA ARG A 314 -8.14 -14.67 -11.06
C ARG A 314 -6.90 -15.51 -11.31
N THR A 315 -5.85 -15.31 -10.52
CA THR A 315 -4.62 -16.09 -10.67
C THR A 315 -4.84 -17.58 -10.45
N VAL A 316 -5.63 -17.95 -9.44
CA VAL A 316 -5.94 -19.38 -9.20
C VAL A 316 -7.00 -19.97 -10.15
N LYS A 317 -7.83 -19.12 -10.73
CA LYS A 317 -8.87 -19.52 -11.68
C LYS A 317 -8.28 -20.07 -12.99
N TYR A 318 -7.21 -19.47 -13.48
CA TYR A 318 -6.63 -19.81 -14.77
C TYR A 318 -5.45 -20.77 -14.61
N LYS A 319 -5.38 -21.75 -15.52
CA LYS A 319 -4.30 -22.74 -15.55
C LYS A 319 -3.05 -22.16 -16.20
N ASP A 320 -1.91 -22.67 -15.80
CA ASP A 320 -0.63 -22.39 -16.44
C ASP A 320 -0.56 -23.20 -17.75
N ASP A 321 -0.28 -22.55 -18.87
CA ASP A 321 -0.21 -23.19 -20.17
C ASP A 321 0.96 -24.19 -20.26
N ASP A 322 2.08 -23.90 -19.56
CA ASP A 322 3.24 -24.78 -19.49
C ASP A 322 3.05 -25.95 -18.51
N ASN A 323 2.14 -25.81 -17.54
CA ASN A 323 1.81 -26.84 -16.56
C ASN A 323 0.32 -26.83 -16.17
N PRO A 324 -0.56 -27.46 -16.98
CA PRO A 324 -2.02 -27.42 -16.75
C PRO A 324 -2.52 -28.02 -15.43
N LYS A 325 -1.64 -28.68 -14.65
CA LYS A 325 -1.96 -29.15 -13.31
C LYS A 325 -1.89 -28.05 -12.26
N GLN A 326 -1.28 -26.92 -12.59
CA GLN A 326 -1.11 -25.77 -11.69
C GLN A 326 -1.91 -24.57 -12.20
N HIS A 327 -2.21 -23.64 -11.29
CA HIS A 327 -2.68 -22.31 -11.64
C HIS A 327 -1.49 -21.38 -11.97
N GLN A 328 -1.78 -20.17 -12.43
CA GLN A 328 -0.76 -19.27 -12.99
C GLN A 328 0.18 -18.59 -11.96
N MET A 329 0.02 -18.79 -10.66
CA MET A 329 0.87 -18.13 -9.65
C MET A 329 2.37 -18.41 -9.87
N PRO A 330 2.84 -19.65 -10.08
CA PRO A 330 4.27 -19.91 -10.33
C PRO A 330 4.80 -19.15 -11.55
N ALA A 331 4.04 -19.14 -12.66
CA ALA A 331 4.44 -18.46 -13.88
C ALA A 331 4.51 -16.93 -13.68
N LYS A 332 3.55 -16.34 -12.94
CA LYS A 332 3.53 -14.93 -12.64
C LYS A 332 4.71 -14.52 -11.73
N PHE A 333 4.96 -15.24 -10.64
CA PHE A 333 6.11 -14.96 -9.76
C PHE A 333 7.44 -15.11 -10.51
N LYS A 334 7.55 -16.07 -11.42
CA LYS A 334 8.71 -16.17 -12.31
C LYS A 334 8.90 -14.94 -13.20
N LEU A 335 7.81 -14.30 -13.66
CA LEU A 335 7.90 -13.04 -14.41
C LEU A 335 8.38 -11.89 -13.53
N HIS A 336 8.06 -11.87 -12.23
CA HIS A 336 8.61 -10.89 -11.28
C HIS A 336 10.12 -11.04 -11.13
N ASP A 337 10.65 -12.27 -11.07
CA ASP A 337 12.10 -12.55 -10.96
C ASP A 337 12.89 -12.07 -12.18
N PHE A 338 12.25 -12.00 -13.35
CA PHE A 338 12.87 -11.51 -14.59
C PHE A 338 12.69 -9.99 -14.82
N ALA A 339 11.85 -9.34 -14.04
CA ALA A 339 11.63 -7.90 -14.12
C ALA A 339 12.66 -7.16 -13.24
N ASN A 340 13.41 -6.24 -13.86
CA ASN A 340 14.54 -5.58 -13.17
C ASN A 340 14.11 -4.55 -12.13
N ASN A 341 12.94 -3.92 -12.33
CA ASN A 341 12.45 -2.80 -11.52
C ASN A 341 11.28 -3.19 -10.61
N VAL A 342 10.73 -4.40 -10.74
CA VAL A 342 9.67 -4.91 -9.86
C VAL A 342 10.28 -5.25 -8.50
N GLN A 343 9.82 -4.55 -7.46
CA GLN A 343 10.35 -4.66 -6.10
C GLN A 343 9.30 -5.16 -5.10
N GLY A 344 8.23 -5.77 -5.59
CA GLY A 344 7.22 -6.35 -4.72
C GLY A 344 5.89 -6.64 -5.37
N THR A 345 4.99 -7.17 -4.54
CA THR A 345 3.64 -7.60 -4.93
C THR A 345 2.64 -7.10 -3.91
N VAL A 346 1.46 -6.69 -4.38
CA VAL A 346 0.33 -6.34 -3.52
C VAL A 346 -0.88 -7.19 -3.93
N LEU A 347 -1.40 -7.95 -2.97
CA LEU A 347 -2.45 -8.93 -3.21
C LEU A 347 -3.84 -8.28 -3.21
N TRP A 348 -4.58 -8.40 -4.29
CA TRP A 348 -6.00 -8.13 -4.37
C TRP A 348 -6.76 -9.45 -4.23
N TYR A 349 -7.41 -9.66 -3.16
CA TYR A 349 -7.46 -8.92 -1.92
C TYR A 349 -7.06 -9.83 -0.75
N ALA A 350 -6.79 -9.23 0.41
CA ALA A 350 -6.28 -9.93 1.59
C ALA A 350 -7.05 -11.20 1.95
N LYS A 351 -8.40 -11.12 2.02
CA LYS A 351 -9.25 -12.25 2.38
C LYS A 351 -9.09 -13.46 1.44
N ALA A 352 -8.87 -13.25 0.15
CA ALA A 352 -8.68 -14.35 -0.80
C ALA A 352 -7.39 -15.15 -0.53
N ALA A 353 -6.30 -14.46 -0.14
CA ALA A 353 -5.07 -15.10 0.28
C ALA A 353 -5.22 -15.78 1.65
N VAL A 354 -5.87 -15.11 2.62
CA VAL A 354 -6.15 -15.62 3.97
C VAL A 354 -7.03 -16.87 3.95
N ASP A 355 -8.03 -16.90 3.07
CA ASP A 355 -8.89 -18.09 2.85
C ASP A 355 -8.13 -19.19 2.09
N ASN A 356 -6.88 -18.96 1.74
CA ASN A 356 -6.00 -19.90 1.05
C ASN A 356 -6.60 -20.47 -0.25
N ILE A 357 -7.30 -19.63 -1.02
CA ILE A 357 -7.93 -20.02 -2.27
C ILE A 357 -6.86 -20.62 -3.21
N GLY A 358 -7.10 -21.83 -3.71
CA GLY A 358 -6.16 -22.53 -4.59
C GLY A 358 -4.78 -22.78 -3.96
N ASN A 359 -4.66 -22.84 -2.64
CA ASN A 359 -3.42 -22.95 -1.88
C ASN A 359 -2.49 -21.72 -2.01
N TYR A 360 -3.03 -20.56 -2.38
CA TYR A 360 -2.26 -19.35 -2.65
C TYR A 360 -1.44 -18.90 -1.42
N GLY A 361 -2.08 -18.76 -0.24
CA GLY A 361 -1.40 -18.38 1.01
C GLY A 361 -0.32 -19.39 1.41
N MET A 362 -0.60 -20.69 1.30
CA MET A 362 0.40 -21.73 1.56
C MET A 362 1.61 -21.64 0.61
N MET A 363 1.40 -21.31 -0.67
CA MET A 363 2.50 -21.14 -1.63
C MET A 363 3.32 -19.89 -1.31
N LEU A 364 2.71 -18.79 -0.88
CA LEU A 364 3.45 -17.63 -0.36
C LEU A 364 4.33 -18.04 0.81
N ARG A 365 3.75 -18.64 1.84
CA ARG A 365 4.42 -19.04 3.09
C ARG A 365 5.59 -20.01 2.86
N ASN A 366 5.41 -21.00 2.01
CA ASN A 366 6.35 -22.11 1.87
C ASN A 366 7.34 -21.94 0.72
N VAL A 367 7.04 -21.09 -0.26
CA VAL A 367 7.85 -20.95 -1.49
C VAL A 367 8.31 -19.52 -1.69
N TYR A 368 7.39 -18.57 -1.96
CA TYR A 368 7.76 -17.26 -2.48
C TYR A 368 8.16 -16.28 -1.37
N TRP A 369 7.46 -16.26 -0.24
CA TRP A 369 7.72 -15.36 0.89
C TRP A 369 8.23 -16.07 2.14
N ARG A 370 8.80 -17.25 1.97
CA ARG A 370 9.28 -18.13 3.04
C ARG A 370 10.25 -17.47 4.03
N THR A 371 11.10 -16.58 3.55
CA THR A 371 12.05 -15.84 4.37
C THR A 371 11.58 -14.39 4.55
N PRO A 372 11.81 -13.77 5.73
CA PRO A 372 11.50 -12.35 5.91
C PRO A 372 12.18 -11.47 4.86
N ALA A 373 11.54 -10.38 4.48
CA ALA A 373 12.09 -9.38 3.56
C ALA A 373 11.97 -7.98 4.18
N LEU A 374 13.03 -7.18 4.05
CA LEU A 374 12.96 -5.75 4.35
C LEU A 374 12.17 -5.04 3.26
N GLN A 375 11.56 -3.91 3.61
CA GLN A 375 10.95 -3.02 2.62
C GLN A 375 12.01 -2.48 1.65
N PRO A 376 11.64 -2.17 0.40
CA PRO A 376 12.52 -1.50 -0.55
C PRO A 376 13.09 -0.20 0.01
N TYR A 377 14.35 0.07 -0.31
CA TYR A 377 15.02 1.29 0.10
C TYR A 377 14.56 2.49 -0.74
N MET A 378 14.26 3.62 -0.08
CA MET A 378 13.78 4.86 -0.71
C MET A 378 14.77 6.02 -0.49
N PRO A 379 15.94 6.03 -1.16
CA PRO A 379 16.99 7.03 -0.94
C PRO A 379 16.57 8.45 -1.32
N PHE A 380 15.59 8.59 -2.19
CA PHE A 380 15.04 9.89 -2.60
C PHE A 380 14.23 10.57 -1.47
N ILE A 381 13.77 9.84 -0.45
CA ILE A 381 13.16 10.42 0.75
C ILE A 381 14.27 10.81 1.75
N SER A 382 15.21 9.92 2.03
CA SER A 382 16.38 10.20 2.87
C SER A 382 17.43 9.10 2.73
N THR A 383 18.71 9.50 2.70
CA THR A 383 19.86 8.59 2.77
C THR A 383 20.36 8.36 4.19
N LYS A 384 19.76 9.03 5.18
CA LYS A 384 20.22 9.04 6.56
C LYS A 384 19.95 7.72 7.25
N GLN A 385 20.97 7.14 7.90
CA GLN A 385 20.84 5.88 8.64
C GLN A 385 20.49 6.16 10.12
N PRO A 386 19.73 5.28 10.77
CA PRO A 386 19.48 5.36 12.21
C PRO A 386 20.74 4.99 13.03
N GLY A 387 20.72 5.33 14.32
CA GLY A 387 21.75 4.87 15.25
C GLY A 387 21.71 3.34 15.40
N LYS A 388 22.88 2.71 15.61
CA LYS A 388 22.96 1.25 15.83
C LYS A 388 22.39 0.84 17.19
N PRO A 389 21.85 -0.39 17.34
CA PRO A 389 21.47 -0.96 18.63
C PRO A 389 22.65 -0.96 19.61
N ARG A 390 22.35 -1.01 20.90
CA ARG A 390 23.38 -1.00 21.95
C ARG A 390 23.18 -2.20 22.88
N LYS A 391 24.24 -2.62 23.56
CA LYS A 391 24.21 -3.66 24.61
C LYS A 391 23.52 -4.95 24.20
N VAL A 392 23.79 -5.46 22.98
CA VAL A 392 23.24 -6.73 22.50
C VAL A 392 23.78 -7.86 23.37
N LYS A 393 22.90 -8.60 24.07
CA LYS A 393 23.23 -9.70 24.96
C LYS A 393 22.23 -10.86 24.81
N MET A 394 22.71 -12.08 24.99
CA MET A 394 21.88 -13.27 25.12
C MET A 394 21.66 -13.58 26.59
N VAL A 395 20.45 -13.93 26.96
CA VAL A 395 20.03 -14.32 28.31
C VAL A 395 19.12 -15.54 28.22
N TRP A 396 19.34 -16.51 29.06
CA TRP A 396 18.37 -17.59 29.29
C TRP A 396 17.25 -17.08 30.19
N THR A 397 16.02 -17.25 29.78
CA THR A 397 14.81 -16.89 30.51
C THR A 397 13.94 -18.11 30.74
N SER A 398 12.82 -17.98 31.48
CA SER A 398 11.80 -19.03 31.61
C SER A 398 11.23 -19.49 30.25
N ASP A 399 11.22 -18.60 29.29
CA ASP A 399 10.71 -18.84 27.91
C ASP A 399 11.76 -19.38 26.96
N GLY A 400 12.99 -19.64 27.45
CA GLY A 400 14.14 -20.10 26.67
C GLY A 400 15.17 -19.00 26.39
N PRO A 401 16.12 -19.24 25.47
CA PRO A 401 17.17 -18.28 25.15
C PRO A 401 16.62 -17.10 24.38
N MET A 402 16.98 -15.88 24.81
CA MET A 402 16.54 -14.64 24.22
C MET A 402 17.71 -13.68 23.97
N LEU A 403 17.64 -12.98 22.85
CA LEU A 403 18.54 -11.90 22.51
C LEU A 403 17.89 -10.57 22.89
N PHE A 404 18.53 -9.78 23.73
CA PHE A 404 18.08 -8.45 24.12
C PHE A 404 19.03 -7.39 23.61
N TRP A 405 18.51 -6.18 23.37
CA TRP A 405 19.30 -5.01 23.07
C TRP A 405 18.66 -3.75 23.63
N THR A 406 19.39 -2.64 23.58
CA THR A 406 18.87 -1.32 23.94
C THR A 406 18.79 -0.48 22.68
N SER A 407 17.70 0.24 22.53
CA SER A 407 17.52 1.21 21.42
C SER A 407 18.65 2.26 21.42
N PRO A 408 19.04 2.74 20.23
CA PRO A 408 19.89 3.93 20.14
C PRO A 408 19.20 5.13 20.82
N LYS A 409 19.98 6.16 21.16
CA LYS A 409 19.38 7.39 21.71
C LYS A 409 18.49 8.04 20.65
N THR A 410 17.24 8.31 21.00
CA THR A 410 16.29 9.02 20.14
C THR A 410 16.68 10.49 20.04
N LYS A 411 16.66 11.04 18.84
CA LYS A 411 16.80 12.47 18.58
C LYS A 411 15.42 13.11 18.54
N THR A 412 15.24 14.21 19.23
CA THR A 412 13.93 14.84 19.46
C THR A 412 13.54 15.91 18.44
N LYS A 413 14.51 16.43 17.67
CA LYS A 413 14.20 17.42 16.62
C LYS A 413 13.47 16.75 15.45
N ALA A 414 12.39 17.35 14.98
CA ALA A 414 11.58 16.82 13.88
C ALA A 414 12.41 16.46 12.63
N LYS A 415 13.40 17.28 12.26
CA LYS A 415 14.33 17.03 11.14
C LYS A 415 15.23 15.80 11.30
N ASP A 416 15.32 15.24 12.48
CA ASP A 416 16.19 14.10 12.80
C ASP A 416 15.44 12.75 12.76
N TRP A 417 14.18 12.72 12.30
CA TRP A 417 13.37 11.52 12.25
C TRP A 417 14.09 10.32 11.61
N ALA A 418 14.81 10.55 10.51
CA ALA A 418 15.53 9.50 9.78
C ALA A 418 16.72 8.91 10.55
N SER A 419 17.19 9.57 11.63
CA SER A 419 18.25 9.06 12.51
C SER A 419 17.72 8.20 13.66
N ASN A 420 16.39 8.11 13.82
CA ASN A 420 15.76 7.34 14.88
C ASN A 420 15.46 5.92 14.42
N ALA A 421 15.67 4.96 15.31
CA ALA A 421 15.22 3.60 15.11
C ALA A 421 13.69 3.55 15.22
N HIS A 422 13.07 2.82 14.32
CA HIS A 422 11.64 2.49 14.32
C HIS A 422 11.43 1.00 14.53
N GLN A 423 12.23 0.18 13.85
CA GLN A 423 12.23 -1.29 13.95
C GLN A 423 13.67 -1.81 14.02
N TYR A 424 13.80 -3.11 14.18
CA TYR A 424 15.08 -3.82 14.19
C TYR A 424 15.01 -5.01 13.24
N ALA A 425 16.13 -5.27 12.56
CA ALA A 425 16.35 -6.49 11.80
C ALA A 425 17.31 -7.39 12.57
N VAL A 426 16.97 -8.68 12.67
CA VAL A 426 17.79 -9.70 13.31
C VAL A 426 18.26 -10.68 12.26
N TYR A 427 19.56 -10.87 12.19
CA TYR A 427 20.21 -11.81 11.29
C TYR A 427 20.83 -12.95 12.10
N CYS A 428 20.74 -14.18 11.58
CA CYS A 428 21.45 -15.36 12.07
C CYS A 428 22.36 -15.87 10.97
N ASP A 429 23.67 -15.91 11.23
CA ASP A 429 24.70 -16.35 10.29
C ASP A 429 24.60 -15.70 8.89
N GLY A 430 24.21 -14.41 8.89
CA GLY A 430 24.05 -13.60 7.67
C GLY A 430 22.65 -13.62 7.06
N THR A 431 21.76 -14.52 7.48
CA THR A 431 20.37 -14.60 6.97
C THR A 431 19.44 -13.78 7.84
N LEU A 432 18.59 -12.95 7.25
CA LEU A 432 17.51 -12.23 7.95
C LEU A 432 16.50 -13.24 8.50
N VAL A 433 16.28 -13.21 9.83
CA VAL A 433 15.38 -14.14 10.51
C VAL A 433 14.18 -13.46 11.16
N ALA A 434 14.27 -12.15 11.44
CA ALA A 434 13.14 -11.40 11.99
C ALA A 434 13.25 -9.90 11.71
N ILE A 435 12.09 -9.25 11.64
CA ILE A 435 11.89 -7.80 11.72
C ILE A 435 10.95 -7.59 12.91
N THR A 436 11.31 -6.70 13.84
CA THR A 436 10.53 -6.48 15.07
C THR A 436 10.62 -5.04 15.55
N SER A 437 9.57 -4.55 16.16
CA SER A 437 9.55 -3.28 16.90
C SER A 437 10.04 -3.44 18.35
N ASP A 438 10.11 -4.68 18.83
CA ASP A 438 10.60 -5.02 20.17
C ASP A 438 12.13 -4.87 20.27
N THR A 439 12.64 -4.79 21.49
CA THR A 439 14.07 -4.77 21.80
C THR A 439 14.59 -6.13 22.25
N PHE A 440 13.90 -7.20 21.83
CA PHE A 440 14.28 -8.58 22.07
C PHE A 440 13.86 -9.48 20.91
N TYR A 441 14.48 -10.67 20.85
CA TYR A 441 14.13 -11.73 19.92
C TYR A 441 14.34 -13.09 20.59
N LYS A 442 13.32 -13.96 20.52
CA LYS A 442 13.42 -15.32 21.03
C LYS A 442 14.24 -16.17 20.07
N LEU A 443 15.32 -16.72 20.56
CA LEU A 443 16.20 -17.55 19.75
C LEU A 443 15.56 -18.93 19.56
N PRO A 444 15.55 -19.50 18.35
CA PRO A 444 15.17 -20.88 18.15
C PRO A 444 16.18 -21.77 18.89
N TYR A 445 15.68 -22.65 19.76
CA TYR A 445 16.46 -23.60 20.51
C TYR A 445 16.09 -25.01 20.09
N VAL A 446 17.10 -25.73 19.61
CA VAL A 446 17.01 -27.16 19.33
C VAL A 446 18.06 -27.82 20.24
N ASP A 447 17.70 -28.88 20.92
CA ASP A 447 18.62 -29.55 21.83
C ASP A 447 19.90 -29.98 21.08
N GLY A 448 21.03 -29.51 21.59
CA GLY A 448 22.33 -29.69 20.94
C GLY A 448 23.23 -28.44 21.06
N LYS A 449 24.54 -28.63 21.00
CA LYS A 449 25.50 -27.54 21.11
C LYS A 449 25.68 -26.85 19.74
N THR A 450 24.87 -25.84 19.47
CA THR A 450 24.99 -25.04 18.24
C THR A 450 25.66 -23.69 18.53
N LYS A 451 26.44 -23.20 17.57
CA LYS A 451 27.10 -21.89 17.65
C LYS A 451 26.60 -21.04 16.48
N HIS A 452 26.02 -19.87 16.79
CA HIS A 452 25.51 -18.96 15.80
C HIS A 452 26.07 -17.54 16.02
N THR A 453 26.16 -16.78 14.94
CA THR A 453 26.47 -15.34 15.00
C THR A 453 25.22 -14.55 14.67
N TYR A 454 24.65 -13.91 15.68
CA TYR A 454 23.54 -13.00 15.50
C TYR A 454 24.05 -11.57 15.24
N VAL A 455 23.37 -10.87 14.35
CA VAL A 455 23.61 -9.44 14.09
C VAL A 455 22.26 -8.73 14.25
N VAL A 456 22.22 -7.66 15.04
CA VAL A 456 21.05 -6.80 15.18
C VAL A 456 21.36 -5.44 14.59
N THR A 457 20.50 -4.95 13.73
CA THR A 457 20.52 -3.61 13.14
C THR A 457 19.29 -2.83 13.54
N SER A 458 19.31 -1.52 13.44
CA SER A 458 18.13 -0.66 13.55
C SER A 458 17.66 -0.25 12.15
N LEU A 459 16.37 -0.16 11.96
CA LEU A 459 15.71 0.35 10.78
C LEU A 459 15.00 1.66 11.13
N ASN A 460 15.09 2.68 10.29
CA ASN A 460 14.24 3.87 10.40
C ASN A 460 12.90 3.65 9.65
N ARG A 461 12.02 4.65 9.62
CA ARG A 461 10.68 4.57 9.03
C ARG A 461 10.64 4.33 7.52
N ILE A 462 11.76 4.48 6.83
CA ILE A 462 11.90 4.15 5.40
C ILE A 462 12.87 2.98 5.18
N HIS A 463 13.04 2.15 6.19
CA HIS A 463 13.87 0.95 6.21
C HIS A 463 15.33 1.16 5.80
N ASN A 464 15.90 2.38 6.04
CA ASN A 464 17.33 2.54 6.05
C ASN A 464 17.88 1.81 7.27
N GLU A 465 18.95 1.07 7.04
CA GLU A 465 19.53 0.16 8.01
C GLU A 465 20.82 0.72 8.60
N SER A 466 20.96 0.63 9.91
CA SER A 466 22.18 1.00 10.62
C SER A 466 23.29 -0.03 10.44
N LYS A 467 24.51 0.32 10.85
CA LYS A 467 25.55 -0.69 11.10
C LYS A 467 25.07 -1.70 12.14
N GLY A 468 25.37 -2.98 11.92
CA GLY A 468 24.97 -4.07 12.80
C GLY A 468 25.83 -4.21 14.06
N VAL A 469 25.24 -4.77 15.11
CA VAL A 469 25.94 -5.18 16.35
C VAL A 469 25.93 -6.70 16.41
N LYS A 470 27.13 -7.31 16.39
CA LYS A 470 27.31 -8.76 16.39
C LYS A 470 27.31 -9.34 17.80
N LYS A 471 26.70 -10.53 17.95
CA LYS A 471 26.75 -11.34 19.16
C LYS A 471 26.94 -12.81 18.79
N LYS A 472 28.05 -13.43 19.23
CA LYS A 472 28.21 -14.89 19.16
C LYS A 472 27.39 -15.53 20.27
N VAL A 473 26.60 -16.52 19.93
CA VAL A 473 25.69 -17.24 20.83
C VAL A 473 26.06 -18.73 20.73
N LYS A 474 26.08 -19.38 21.87
CA LYS A 474 26.20 -20.83 21.99
C LYS A 474 24.91 -21.32 22.69
N LEU A 475 24.12 -22.10 21.99
CA LEU A 475 22.87 -22.71 22.46
C LEU A 475 23.04 -24.18 22.73
#